data_37746701e41681cb6c1cce3d3c705be6
#
_entry.id   37746701e41681cb6c1cce3d3c705be6
#
_cell.length_a   1.000
_cell.length_b   1.000
_cell.length_c   1.000
_cell.angle_alpha   90.00
_cell.angle_beta   90.00
_cell.angle_gamma   90.00
#
_symmetry.space_group_name_H-M   'P 1'
#
loop_
_entity.id
_entity.type
_entity.pdbx_description
1 polymer ?
#
loop_
_entity_poly.entity_id
_entity_poly.type
_entity_poly.pdbx_seq_one_letter_code
_entity_poly.pdbx_strand_id
1 'polypeptide(L)'
;MRVRSVVLCVVSVMLLAFAIGCAKQEPPQPAAPVAAAPAVDGKTLFEMKCSVCHGLDRPTARKETKEKWAGIVKEMQGKKAGWISDGEASKIVDYLAAEYGKK
;
A
#
# COMPACT_ATOMS: atom_id res chain seq x y z
N MET A 1 36.94 -1.71 -50.92
CA MET A 1 36.62 -2.91 -50.12
C MET A 1 36.82 -2.74 -48.61
N ARG A 2 37.83 -2.01 -48.16
CA ARG A 2 38.07 -1.82 -46.70
C ARG A 2 37.00 -1.02 -45.98
N VAL A 3 36.41 -0.03 -46.60
CA VAL A 3 35.36 0.84 -46.02
C VAL A 3 34.04 0.05 -45.78
N ARG A 4 33.70 -0.85 -46.71
CA ARG A 4 32.49 -1.67 -46.58
C ARG A 4 32.62 -2.69 -45.41
N SER A 5 33.82 -3.22 -45.19
CA SER A 5 34.07 -4.15 -44.09
C SER A 5 34.00 -3.44 -42.71
N VAL A 6 34.51 -2.24 -42.63
CA VAL A 6 34.47 -1.42 -41.40
C VAL A 6 33.05 -1.02 -41.06
N VAL A 7 32.26 -0.62 -42.07
CA VAL A 7 30.84 -0.25 -41.87
C VAL A 7 30.00 -1.46 -41.39
N LEU A 8 30.25 -2.65 -41.96
CA LEU A 8 29.59 -3.88 -41.52
C LEU A 8 29.93 -4.25 -40.08
N CYS A 9 31.21 -4.13 -39.69
CA CYS A 9 31.61 -4.38 -38.30
C CYS A 9 30.98 -3.39 -37.32
N VAL A 10 30.91 -2.08 -37.65
CA VAL A 10 30.33 -1.08 -36.81
C VAL A 10 28.80 -1.27 -36.63
N VAL A 11 28.13 -1.66 -37.72
CA VAL A 11 26.67 -1.96 -37.66
C VAL A 11 26.42 -3.23 -36.86
N SER A 12 27.25 -4.25 -36.97
CA SER A 12 27.14 -5.50 -36.16
C SER A 12 27.35 -5.22 -34.66
N VAL A 13 28.33 -4.38 -34.32
CA VAL A 13 28.60 -4.01 -32.92
C VAL A 13 27.48 -3.15 -32.36
N MET A 14 26.89 -2.26 -33.16
CA MET A 14 25.74 -1.44 -32.73
C MET A 14 24.48 -2.26 -32.54
N LEU A 15 24.25 -3.31 -33.34
CA LEU A 15 23.09 -4.21 -33.16
C LEU A 15 23.20 -5.11 -31.94
N LEU A 16 24.41 -5.47 -31.50
CA LEU A 16 24.63 -6.25 -30.27
C LEU A 16 24.45 -5.43 -28.99
N ALA A 17 24.61 -4.10 -29.06
CA ALA A 17 24.43 -3.23 -27.90
C ALA A 17 22.95 -3.00 -27.50
N PHE A 18 21.98 -3.29 -28.39
CA PHE A 18 20.57 -3.13 -28.10
C PHE A 18 19.90 -4.34 -27.44
N ALA A 19 20.62 -5.44 -27.29
CA ALA A 19 20.07 -6.66 -26.70
C ALA A 19 20.14 -6.73 -25.16
N ILE A 20 20.71 -5.71 -24.50
CA ILE A 20 20.88 -5.71 -23.02
C ILE A 20 19.90 -4.71 -22.37
N GLY A 21 18.82 -4.37 -23.02
CA GLY A 21 17.86 -3.36 -22.56
C GLY A 21 16.51 -3.88 -22.06
N CYS A 22 16.31 -5.18 -21.92
CA CYS A 22 15.19 -5.73 -21.18
C CYS A 22 15.69 -6.15 -19.80
N ALA A 23 15.91 -5.18 -18.93
CA ALA A 23 15.76 -5.46 -17.51
C ALA A 23 14.29 -5.90 -17.36
N LYS A 24 14.08 -7.21 -17.30
CA LYS A 24 12.86 -7.81 -16.83
C LYS A 24 12.61 -7.14 -15.47
N GLN A 25 11.66 -6.22 -15.41
CA GLN A 25 11.15 -5.77 -14.14
C GLN A 25 10.56 -7.03 -13.51
N GLU A 26 11.33 -7.58 -12.61
CA GLU A 26 10.85 -8.59 -11.71
C GLU A 26 9.58 -8.05 -11.07
N PRO A 27 8.42 -8.73 -11.21
CA PRO A 27 7.22 -8.28 -10.52
C PRO A 27 7.64 -8.10 -9.07
N PRO A 28 7.18 -7.04 -8.38
CA PRO A 28 7.56 -6.80 -7.00
C PRO A 28 7.33 -8.11 -6.25
N GLN A 29 8.43 -8.75 -5.91
CA GLN A 29 8.42 -9.95 -5.11
C GLN A 29 7.61 -9.59 -3.88
N PRO A 30 6.54 -10.33 -3.55
CA PRO A 30 5.86 -10.09 -2.29
C PRO A 30 6.97 -10.09 -1.25
N ALA A 31 7.15 -8.97 -0.60
CA ALA A 31 8.24 -8.78 0.34
C ALA A 31 8.29 -10.04 1.20
N ALA A 32 9.41 -10.75 1.14
CA ALA A 32 9.64 -11.84 2.08
C ALA A 32 9.20 -11.33 3.43
N PRO A 33 8.45 -12.10 4.24
CA PRO A 33 7.97 -11.60 5.52
C PRO A 33 9.17 -11.02 6.23
N VAL A 34 9.30 -9.71 6.16
CA VAL A 34 10.20 -8.97 7.01
C VAL A 34 9.80 -9.46 8.37
N ALA A 35 10.73 -10.09 9.07
CA ALA A 35 10.51 -10.56 10.43
C ALA A 35 9.78 -9.44 11.16
N ALA A 36 8.49 -9.67 11.40
CA ALA A 36 7.50 -8.63 11.57
C ALA A 36 7.96 -7.66 12.65
N ALA A 37 8.16 -6.41 12.29
CA ALA A 37 7.70 -5.34 13.16
C ALA A 37 6.31 -5.78 13.64
N PRO A 38 6.04 -5.89 14.95
CA PRO A 38 4.79 -6.46 15.45
C PRO A 38 3.66 -5.81 14.70
N ALA A 39 2.83 -6.63 14.05
CA ALA A 39 1.75 -6.13 13.21
C ALA A 39 0.89 -5.25 14.09
N VAL A 40 0.94 -3.93 13.86
CA VAL A 40 0.21 -2.97 14.67
C VAL A 40 -1.25 -3.38 14.66
N ASP A 41 -1.82 -3.64 15.83
CA ASP A 41 -3.19 -4.11 15.96
C ASP A 41 -4.20 -2.99 15.67
N GLY A 42 -5.46 -3.38 15.44
CA GLY A 42 -6.51 -2.46 15.05
C GLY A 42 -6.79 -1.38 16.10
N LYS A 43 -6.62 -1.67 17.39
CA LYS A 43 -6.78 -0.71 18.49
C LYS A 43 -5.70 0.38 18.42
N THR A 44 -4.46 -0.02 18.33
CA THR A 44 -3.33 0.91 18.25
C THR A 44 -3.43 1.77 16.99
N LEU A 45 -3.79 1.18 15.85
CA LEU A 45 -4.03 1.93 14.61
C LEU A 45 -5.18 2.93 14.78
N PHE A 46 -6.28 2.53 15.40
CA PHE A 46 -7.40 3.41 15.69
C PHE A 46 -6.96 4.61 16.55
N GLU A 47 -6.26 4.36 17.63
CA GLU A 47 -5.76 5.41 18.52
C GLU A 47 -4.80 6.36 17.81
N MET A 48 -3.85 5.83 17.06
CA MET A 48 -2.85 6.63 16.35
C MET A 48 -3.42 7.45 15.18
N LYS A 49 -4.31 6.84 14.41
CA LYS A 49 -4.78 7.44 13.14
C LYS A 49 -6.01 8.34 13.35
N CYS A 50 -6.89 7.98 14.26
CA CYS A 50 -8.15 8.70 14.46
C CYS A 50 -8.05 9.86 15.45
N SER A 51 -7.06 9.87 16.34
CA SER A 51 -6.88 10.94 17.33
C SER A 51 -6.28 12.24 16.76
N VAL A 52 -5.76 12.20 15.52
CA VAL A 52 -5.04 13.33 14.92
C VAL A 52 -5.95 14.52 14.60
N CYS A 53 -7.19 14.27 14.18
CA CYS A 53 -8.10 15.31 13.72
C CYS A 53 -9.22 15.64 14.71
N HIS A 54 -9.57 14.70 15.60
CA HIS A 54 -10.63 14.88 16.61
C HIS A 54 -10.43 13.89 17.77
N GLY A 55 -11.12 14.08 18.86
CA GLY A 55 -11.08 13.15 20.00
C GLY A 55 -11.68 11.79 19.66
N LEU A 56 -11.17 10.75 20.31
CA LEU A 56 -11.66 9.37 20.16
C LEU A 56 -13.04 9.16 20.79
N ASP A 57 -13.50 10.09 21.61
CA ASP A 57 -14.85 10.10 22.19
C ASP A 57 -15.95 10.11 21.13
N ARG A 58 -15.72 10.74 19.97
CA ARG A 58 -16.68 10.75 18.86
C ARG A 58 -16.99 9.37 18.31
N PRO A 59 -16.01 8.58 17.86
CA PRO A 59 -16.28 7.24 17.37
C PRO A 59 -16.68 6.29 18.48
N THR A 60 -16.09 6.35 19.69
CA THR A 60 -16.37 5.43 20.78
C THR A 60 -17.77 5.60 21.39
N ALA A 61 -18.38 6.76 21.23
CA ALA A 61 -19.78 7.00 21.61
C ALA A 61 -20.81 6.32 20.68
N ARG A 62 -20.36 5.77 19.54
CA ARG A 62 -21.22 5.14 18.54
C ARG A 62 -21.26 3.64 18.68
N LYS A 63 -22.37 3.03 18.27
CA LYS A 63 -22.53 1.61 18.05
C LYS A 63 -23.07 1.42 16.64
N GLU A 64 -22.27 0.81 15.77
CA GLU A 64 -22.61 0.70 14.35
C GLU A 64 -22.33 -0.70 13.83
N THR A 65 -22.95 -1.09 12.73
CA THR A 65 -22.64 -2.36 12.06
C THR A 65 -21.24 -2.31 11.44
N LYS A 66 -20.67 -3.45 11.12
CA LYS A 66 -19.35 -3.53 10.47
C LYS A 66 -19.32 -2.77 9.15
N GLU A 67 -20.38 -2.89 8.35
CA GLU A 67 -20.52 -2.19 7.07
C GLU A 67 -20.56 -0.67 7.26
N LYS A 68 -21.24 -0.21 8.30
CA LYS A 68 -21.30 1.21 8.64
C LYS A 68 -19.93 1.71 9.11
N TRP A 69 -19.22 0.94 9.93
CA TRP A 69 -17.85 1.25 10.33
C TRP A 69 -16.91 1.32 9.12
N ALA A 70 -17.03 0.39 8.17
CA ALA A 70 -16.24 0.42 6.95
C ALA A 70 -16.48 1.71 6.14
N GLY A 71 -17.72 2.14 6.03
CA GLY A 71 -18.07 3.42 5.39
C GLY A 71 -17.47 4.62 6.08
N ILE A 72 -17.52 4.66 7.42
CA ILE A 72 -16.95 5.75 8.23
C ILE A 72 -15.42 5.80 8.09
N VAL A 73 -14.75 4.66 8.17
CA VAL A 73 -13.28 4.59 8.01
C VAL A 73 -12.86 5.01 6.60
N LYS A 74 -13.59 4.58 5.58
CA LYS A 74 -13.36 5.00 4.20
C LYS A 74 -13.53 6.51 4.02
N GLU A 75 -14.51 7.11 4.66
CA GLU A 75 -14.67 8.57 4.66
C GLU A 75 -13.44 9.25 5.30
N MET A 76 -12.93 8.72 6.40
CA MET A 76 -11.73 9.25 7.04
C MET A 76 -10.48 9.10 6.15
N GLN A 77 -10.34 7.99 5.41
CA GLN A 77 -9.28 7.85 4.39
C GLN A 77 -9.35 8.98 3.35
N GLY A 78 -10.56 9.38 2.94
CA GLY A 78 -10.76 10.47 2.00
C GLY A 78 -10.41 11.86 2.54
N LYS A 79 -10.49 12.07 3.86
CA LYS A 79 -10.14 13.36 4.50
C LYS A 79 -8.65 13.66 4.44
N LYS A 80 -7.80 12.64 4.49
CA LYS A 80 -6.35 12.78 4.42
C LYS A 80 -5.77 11.63 3.58
N ALA A 81 -5.63 11.86 2.30
CA ALA A 81 -5.15 10.86 1.35
C ALA A 81 -3.79 10.28 1.77
N GLY A 82 -3.67 8.97 1.74
CA GLY A 82 -2.43 8.25 2.09
C GLY A 82 -2.12 8.14 3.59
N TRP A 83 -2.94 8.72 4.46
CA TRP A 83 -2.73 8.65 5.91
C TRP A 83 -3.10 7.29 6.51
N ILE A 84 -4.15 6.66 5.99
CA ILE A 84 -4.61 5.33 6.37
C ILE A 84 -4.59 4.45 5.13
N SER A 85 -3.76 3.43 5.10
CA SER A 85 -3.76 2.44 4.02
C SER A 85 -4.98 1.52 4.10
N ASP A 86 -5.30 0.82 3.03
CA ASP A 86 -6.43 -0.11 3.00
C ASP A 86 -6.26 -1.26 4.01
N GLY A 87 -5.04 -1.74 4.20
CA GLY A 87 -4.72 -2.75 5.20
C GLY A 87 -4.91 -2.25 6.64
N GLU A 88 -4.52 -1.01 6.94
CA GLU A 88 -4.76 -0.38 8.23
C GLU A 88 -6.25 -0.12 8.45
N ALA A 89 -6.95 0.35 7.42
CA ALA A 89 -8.40 0.58 7.46
C ALA A 89 -9.16 -0.71 7.80
N SER A 90 -8.80 -1.83 7.19
CA SER A 90 -9.42 -3.13 7.49
C SER A 90 -9.25 -3.52 8.97
N LYS A 91 -8.06 -3.39 9.53
CA LYS A 91 -7.79 -3.68 10.95
C LYS A 91 -8.55 -2.76 11.89
N ILE A 92 -8.65 -1.47 11.55
CA ILE A 92 -9.43 -0.49 12.32
C ILE A 92 -10.92 -0.85 12.30
N VAL A 93 -11.47 -1.21 11.14
CA VAL A 93 -12.87 -1.65 11.01
C VAL A 93 -13.14 -2.90 11.83
N ASP A 94 -12.26 -3.88 11.79
CA ASP A 94 -12.42 -5.12 12.57
C ASP A 94 -12.42 -4.82 14.08
N TYR A 95 -11.53 -3.96 14.54
CA TYR A 95 -11.50 -3.52 15.94
C TYR A 95 -12.78 -2.78 16.34
N LEU A 96 -13.21 -1.79 15.53
CA LEU A 96 -14.43 -1.02 15.81
C LEU A 96 -15.68 -1.90 15.80
N ALA A 97 -15.77 -2.85 14.88
CA ALA A 97 -16.88 -3.79 14.83
C ALA A 97 -16.91 -4.74 16.04
N ALA A 98 -15.75 -5.14 16.55
CA ALA A 98 -15.65 -5.99 17.73
C ALA A 98 -16.02 -5.25 19.02
N GLU A 99 -15.48 -4.05 19.23
CA GLU A 99 -15.62 -3.28 20.46
C GLU A 99 -16.87 -2.39 20.49
N TYR A 100 -17.21 -1.82 19.35
CA TYR A 100 -18.30 -0.86 19.18
C TYR A 100 -19.32 -1.29 18.13
N GLY A 101 -19.40 -2.61 17.90
CA GLY A 101 -20.38 -3.19 16.99
C GLY A 101 -21.80 -3.08 17.53
N LYS A 102 -22.76 -2.84 16.64
CA LYS A 102 -24.18 -2.92 16.94
C LYS A 102 -24.57 -4.40 16.97
N LYS A 103 -25.07 -4.85 18.08
CA LYS A 103 -25.64 -6.19 18.23
C LYS A 103 -27.06 -6.24 17.69
#